data_4242e202c22ff82830206739221df7c7
#
_entry.id   4242e202c22ff82830206739221df7c7
#
_cell.length_a   1.000
_cell.length_b   1.000
_cell.length_c   1.000
_cell.angle_alpha   90.00
_cell.angle_beta   90.00
_cell.angle_gamma   90.00
#
_symmetry.space_group_name_H-M   'P 1'
#
loop_
_entity.id
_entity.type
_entity.pdbx_description
1 polymer ?
#
loop_
_entity_poly.entity_id
_entity_poly.type
_entity_poly.pdbx_seq_one_letter_code
_entity_poly.pdbx_strand_id
1 'polypeptide(L)'
;QIIRLACLRCPSFPSSYLRGLESMFKRLRGLFSNDLSIDLGTANTLIYVRGQGIVLNEPSVVAIRNNNNQKNVAAVGIDAKRMLGRTPGNITAIRPLRDGVIADFQVTERMLQHFIKKVHENSFIRPSPRVLVCVPCQSTEVERRAIRESVISAGARDVRLIEEPMAAAIGAGLPVHEAIGTMVVDIGGGTTEIAVLSLNGVVYAQSVRVGGDRFDEAITSYVRRTQGSLIGDATAERIKQEVGMAFPCSDVREIDVRGRNLSEGVPRSFTLNSNEILEALQEPLSVIAQAVKGVLEQTPPELASDIAESGLVLTGGGSLLRELERLLSSETGLPVIVAEDPLTCVARGGGRALELMDDRADSDVLSIQ
;
A
#
# COMPACT_ATOMS: atom_id res chain seq x y z
N GLN A 1 -8.69 25.26 -23.77
CA GLN A 1 -9.91 25.79 -24.42
C GLN A 1 -9.59 26.50 -25.75
N ILE A 2 -8.45 27.18 -25.89
CA ILE A 2 -8.08 27.90 -27.12
C ILE A 2 -7.78 26.95 -28.29
N ILE A 3 -7.24 25.77 -28.05
CA ILE A 3 -6.94 24.77 -29.12
C ILE A 3 -8.20 24.03 -29.61
N ARG A 4 -9.26 23.92 -28.80
CA ARG A 4 -10.53 23.33 -29.22
C ARG A 4 -11.35 24.21 -30.19
N LEU A 5 -11.15 25.52 -30.16
CA LEU A 5 -11.87 26.47 -31.03
C LEU A 5 -11.29 26.59 -32.44
N ALA A 6 -10.02 26.22 -32.64
CA ALA A 6 -9.36 26.28 -33.96
C ALA A 6 -9.64 25.03 -34.86
N CYS A 7 -10.11 23.91 -34.26
CA CYS A 7 -10.35 22.66 -35.03
C CYS A 7 -11.78 22.49 -35.56
N LEU A 8 -12.69 23.43 -35.38
CA LEU A 8 -14.11 23.30 -35.80
C LEU A 8 -14.40 23.73 -37.22
N ARG A 9 -13.39 24.03 -38.05
CA ARG A 9 -13.61 24.50 -39.43
C ARG A 9 -12.72 23.89 -40.51
N CYS A 10 -12.08 22.73 -40.30
CA CYS A 10 -11.41 22.01 -41.40
C CYS A 10 -11.94 20.58 -41.52
N PRO A 11 -12.48 20.17 -42.66
CA PRO A 11 -12.87 18.80 -42.93
C PRO A 11 -11.62 17.95 -43.23
N SER A 12 -11.58 16.74 -42.63
CA SER A 12 -10.70 15.61 -42.91
C SER A 12 -9.22 15.71 -42.53
N PHE A 13 -8.91 15.72 -41.22
CA PHE A 13 -7.66 15.14 -40.79
C PHE A 13 -7.87 13.66 -40.37
N PRO A 14 -7.08 12.70 -40.90
CA PRO A 14 -7.22 11.29 -40.52
C PRO A 14 -6.95 11.12 -39.00
N SER A 15 -7.72 10.26 -38.37
CA SER A 15 -7.64 10.00 -36.89
C SER A 15 -6.25 9.52 -36.42
N SER A 16 -5.40 9.03 -37.35
CA SER A 16 -4.00 8.68 -37.14
C SER A 16 -3.10 9.89 -36.87
N TYR A 17 -3.36 11.04 -37.52
CA TYR A 17 -2.60 12.29 -37.30
C TYR A 17 -2.88 12.90 -35.91
N LEU A 18 -4.13 12.85 -35.44
CA LEU A 18 -4.51 13.35 -34.13
C LEU A 18 -3.88 12.51 -33.03
N ARG A 19 -3.81 11.18 -33.18
CA ARG A 19 -3.10 10.29 -32.22
C ARG A 19 -1.58 10.54 -32.21
N GLY A 20 -0.97 10.81 -33.36
CA GLY A 20 0.45 11.17 -33.48
C GLY A 20 0.78 12.49 -32.77
N LEU A 21 -0.05 13.53 -32.96
CA LEU A 21 0.09 14.81 -32.26
C LEU A 21 -0.11 14.68 -30.73
N GLU A 22 -1.11 13.93 -30.28
CA GLU A 22 -1.31 13.69 -28.86
C GLU A 22 -0.14 12.95 -28.22
N SER A 23 0.45 11.97 -28.90
CA SER A 23 1.63 11.25 -28.41
C SER A 23 2.87 12.15 -28.35
N MET A 24 3.06 13.03 -29.34
CA MET A 24 4.15 14.00 -29.37
C MET A 24 4.00 15.06 -28.25
N PHE A 25 2.79 15.55 -28.01
CA PHE A 25 2.52 16.46 -26.89
C PHE A 25 2.68 15.78 -25.53
N LYS A 26 2.34 14.49 -25.38
CA LYS A 26 2.63 13.72 -24.17
C LYS A 26 4.13 13.58 -23.91
N ARG A 27 4.94 13.33 -24.96
CA ARG A 27 6.42 13.26 -24.85
C ARG A 27 7.03 14.61 -24.47
N LEU A 28 6.59 15.71 -25.07
CA LEU A 28 7.04 17.06 -24.73
C LEU A 28 6.68 17.43 -23.27
N ARG A 29 5.48 17.08 -22.82
CA ARG A 29 5.06 17.27 -21.41
C ARG A 29 5.89 16.43 -20.44
N GLY A 30 6.35 15.25 -20.87
CA GLY A 30 7.21 14.37 -20.09
C GLY A 30 8.57 14.97 -19.74
N LEU A 31 9.10 15.90 -20.57
CA LEU A 31 10.34 16.64 -20.27
C LEU A 31 10.20 17.61 -19.09
N PHE A 32 8.97 17.97 -18.72
CA PHE A 32 8.64 18.88 -17.64
C PHE A 32 7.93 18.17 -16.45
N SER A 33 7.89 16.83 -16.45
CA SER A 33 7.29 16.04 -15.40
C SER A 33 8.34 15.12 -14.78
N ASN A 34 8.44 15.15 -13.47
CA ASN A 34 9.31 14.23 -12.75
C ASN A 34 8.74 12.80 -12.83
N ASP A 35 9.63 11.83 -12.98
CA ASP A 35 9.25 10.42 -12.89
C ASP A 35 8.87 10.06 -11.45
N LEU A 36 7.87 9.21 -11.31
CA LEU A 36 7.27 8.86 -10.02
C LEU A 36 7.37 7.36 -9.76
N SER A 37 7.56 6.99 -8.50
CA SER A 37 7.19 5.66 -8.00
C SER A 37 5.98 5.79 -7.09
N ILE A 38 4.98 4.93 -7.27
CA ILE A 38 3.74 4.92 -6.50
C ILE A 38 3.62 3.57 -5.79
N ASP A 39 3.62 3.62 -4.48
CA ASP A 39 3.14 2.53 -3.64
C ASP A 39 1.65 2.74 -3.43
N LEU A 40 0.84 1.89 -4.08
CA LEU A 40 -0.61 1.99 -4.09
C LEU A 40 -1.23 1.05 -3.04
N GLY A 41 -0.93 1.32 -1.77
CA GLY A 41 -1.36 0.48 -0.67
C GLY A 41 -2.84 0.64 -0.29
N THR A 42 -3.41 -0.41 0.30
CA THR A 42 -4.80 -0.45 0.77
C THR A 42 -5.10 0.64 1.81
N ALA A 43 -4.18 0.88 2.73
CA ALA A 43 -4.34 1.88 3.79
C ALA A 43 -3.85 3.27 3.38
N ASN A 44 -2.65 3.35 2.80
CA ASN A 44 -2.00 4.58 2.38
C ASN A 44 -1.44 4.46 0.97
N THR A 45 -1.42 5.57 0.25
CA THR A 45 -0.70 5.73 -1.01
C THR A 45 0.51 6.61 -0.76
N LEU A 46 1.71 6.12 -1.11
CA LEU A 46 2.95 6.88 -1.05
C LEU A 46 3.46 7.18 -2.47
N ILE A 47 3.97 8.40 -2.66
CA ILE A 47 4.60 8.78 -3.94
C ILE A 47 6.02 9.25 -3.68
N TYR A 48 6.96 8.57 -4.31
CA TYR A 48 8.34 8.96 -4.42
C TYR A 48 8.55 9.71 -5.73
N VAL A 49 9.21 10.85 -5.67
CA VAL A 49 9.61 11.62 -6.86
C VAL A 49 11.12 11.49 -7.02
N ARG A 50 11.55 11.16 -8.23
CA ARG A 50 12.96 11.05 -8.58
C ARG A 50 13.74 12.28 -8.17
N GLY A 51 14.81 12.10 -7.39
CA GLY A 51 15.67 13.16 -6.89
C GLY A 51 15.09 14.03 -5.77
N GLN A 52 13.85 13.79 -5.31
CA GLN A 52 13.20 14.52 -4.21
C GLN A 52 12.82 13.62 -3.03
N GLY A 53 12.82 12.30 -3.22
CA GLY A 53 12.37 11.35 -2.20
C GLY A 53 10.85 11.23 -2.11
N ILE A 54 10.34 10.78 -0.96
CA ILE A 54 8.90 10.64 -0.71
C ILE A 54 8.29 12.03 -0.50
N VAL A 55 7.43 12.44 -1.42
CA VAL A 55 6.78 13.76 -1.42
C VAL A 55 5.30 13.69 -1.03
N LEU A 56 4.71 12.50 -1.02
CA LEU A 56 3.32 12.30 -0.63
C LEU A 56 3.18 11.01 0.16
N ASN A 57 2.48 11.09 1.29
CA ASN A 57 2.02 9.97 2.10
C ASN A 57 0.61 10.31 2.58
N GLU A 58 -0.36 9.75 1.92
CA GLU A 58 -1.79 10.06 2.15
C GLU A 58 -2.61 8.78 2.28
N PRO A 59 -3.63 8.76 3.15
CA PRO A 59 -4.57 7.65 3.20
C PRO A 59 -5.25 7.39 1.86
N SER A 60 -5.40 6.13 1.49
CA SER A 60 -6.12 5.68 0.29
C SER A 60 -7.64 5.76 0.52
N VAL A 61 -8.15 6.97 0.75
CA VAL A 61 -9.57 7.24 1.06
C VAL A 61 -10.08 8.38 0.18
N VAL A 62 -11.32 8.24 -0.30
CA VAL A 62 -12.00 9.27 -1.08
C VAL A 62 -13.40 9.49 -0.53
N ALA A 63 -13.79 10.74 -0.30
CA ALA A 63 -15.15 11.14 0.02
C ALA A 63 -15.87 11.60 -1.25
N ILE A 64 -17.01 10.98 -1.54
CA ILE A 64 -17.83 11.24 -2.71
C ILE A 64 -19.14 11.88 -2.27
N ARG A 65 -19.48 13.01 -2.88
CA ARG A 65 -20.78 13.64 -2.72
C ARG A 65 -21.71 13.24 -3.86
N ASN A 66 -22.86 12.71 -3.52
CA ASN A 66 -23.93 12.35 -4.46
C ASN A 66 -24.93 13.51 -4.54
N ASN A 67 -24.89 14.30 -5.61
CA ASN A 67 -25.87 15.36 -5.88
C ASN A 67 -26.61 15.05 -7.20
N ASN A 68 -27.92 14.82 -7.15
CA ASN A 68 -28.77 14.66 -8.34
C ASN A 68 -28.17 13.75 -9.43
N ASN A 69 -27.75 12.52 -9.10
CA ASN A 69 -27.10 11.55 -9.97
C ASN A 69 -25.66 11.93 -10.45
N GLN A 70 -25.08 13.01 -9.95
CA GLN A 70 -23.67 13.32 -10.22
C GLN A 70 -22.82 12.99 -8.99
N LYS A 71 -21.81 12.11 -9.19
CA LYS A 71 -20.81 11.77 -8.20
C LYS A 71 -19.62 12.73 -8.31
N ASN A 72 -19.48 13.61 -7.33
CA ASN A 72 -18.34 14.54 -7.24
C ASN A 72 -17.43 14.17 -6.07
N VAL A 73 -16.11 14.29 -6.27
CA VAL A 73 -15.14 14.13 -5.19
C VAL A 73 -15.26 15.32 -4.24
N ALA A 74 -15.52 15.03 -2.97
CA ALA A 74 -15.61 16.03 -1.91
C ALA A 74 -14.29 16.22 -1.18
N ALA A 75 -13.53 15.13 -0.95
CA ALA A 75 -12.21 15.13 -0.32
C ALA A 75 -11.42 13.88 -0.71
N VAL A 76 -10.10 13.92 -0.59
CA VAL A 76 -9.17 12.80 -0.84
C VAL A 76 -8.12 12.77 0.29
N GLY A 77 -7.60 11.60 0.58
CA GLY A 77 -6.51 11.43 1.53
C GLY A 77 -6.93 11.69 2.99
N ILE A 78 -6.13 12.43 3.72
CA ILE A 78 -6.34 12.69 5.16
C ILE A 78 -7.68 13.35 5.45
N ASP A 79 -8.13 14.26 4.60
CA ASP A 79 -9.41 14.94 4.79
C ASP A 79 -10.58 13.99 4.59
N ALA A 80 -10.48 13.06 3.63
CA ALA A 80 -11.48 12.01 3.45
C ALA A 80 -11.44 10.98 4.61
N LYS A 81 -10.24 10.62 5.12
CA LYS A 81 -10.09 9.72 6.28
C LYS A 81 -10.80 10.28 7.53
N ARG A 82 -10.73 11.59 7.76
CA ARG A 82 -11.44 12.26 8.86
C ARG A 82 -12.97 12.16 8.74
N MET A 83 -13.48 11.93 7.54
CA MET A 83 -14.92 11.80 7.27
C MET A 83 -15.44 10.38 7.45
N LEU A 84 -14.58 9.35 7.54
CA LEU A 84 -15.00 7.96 7.73
C LEU A 84 -15.88 7.81 8.98
N GLY A 85 -17.04 7.19 8.81
CA GLY A 85 -18.04 6.99 9.88
C GLY A 85 -18.71 8.26 10.40
N ARG A 86 -18.51 9.43 9.76
CA ARG A 86 -19.03 10.74 10.21
C ARG A 86 -19.76 11.51 9.11
N THR A 87 -20.00 10.89 7.96
CA THR A 87 -20.61 11.55 6.80
C THR A 87 -22.13 11.62 6.90
N PRO A 88 -22.76 12.72 6.45
CA PRO A 88 -24.22 12.77 6.23
C PRO A 88 -24.60 11.89 5.03
N GLY A 89 -25.88 11.54 4.89
CA GLY A 89 -26.35 10.56 3.89
C GLY A 89 -26.07 10.88 2.41
N ASN A 90 -25.75 12.14 2.08
CA ASN A 90 -25.36 12.55 0.72
C ASN A 90 -23.84 12.51 0.46
N ILE A 91 -23.02 12.16 1.44
CA ILE A 91 -21.58 11.98 1.31
C ILE A 91 -21.22 10.56 1.75
N THR A 92 -20.40 9.89 0.97
CA THR A 92 -19.88 8.55 1.30
C THR A 92 -18.35 8.59 1.24
N ALA A 93 -17.68 8.30 2.35
CA ALA A 93 -16.24 8.09 2.37
C ALA A 93 -15.95 6.61 2.16
N ILE A 94 -15.12 6.28 1.18
CA ILE A 94 -14.80 4.90 0.77
C ILE A 94 -13.30 4.72 0.61
N ARG A 95 -12.84 3.48 0.83
CA ARG A 95 -11.50 3.01 0.45
C ARG A 95 -11.61 2.34 -0.92
N PRO A 96 -11.03 2.92 -1.98
CA PRO A 96 -11.14 2.37 -3.34
C PRO A 96 -10.26 1.14 -3.56
N LEU A 97 -9.34 0.86 -2.63
CA LEU A 97 -8.47 -0.31 -2.59
C LEU A 97 -8.88 -1.18 -1.41
N ARG A 98 -8.89 -2.49 -1.62
CA ARG A 98 -9.17 -3.47 -0.57
C ARG A 98 -8.38 -4.75 -0.83
N ASP A 99 -7.77 -5.30 0.22
CA ASP A 99 -7.02 -6.57 0.15
C ASP A 99 -5.99 -6.60 -1.00
N GLY A 100 -5.30 -5.46 -1.23
CA GLY A 100 -4.28 -5.31 -2.29
C GLY A 100 -4.84 -5.11 -3.71
N VAL A 101 -6.16 -5.04 -3.91
CA VAL A 101 -6.78 -4.90 -5.22
C VAL A 101 -7.65 -3.64 -5.35
N ILE A 102 -7.87 -3.20 -6.60
CA ILE A 102 -8.78 -2.08 -6.89
C ILE A 102 -10.22 -2.57 -6.78
N ALA A 103 -10.94 -2.06 -5.79
CA ALA A 103 -12.37 -2.33 -5.59
C ALA A 103 -13.27 -1.38 -6.39
N ASP A 104 -12.83 -0.14 -6.64
CA ASP A 104 -13.55 0.86 -7.45
C ASP A 104 -12.58 1.62 -8.37
N PHE A 105 -12.62 1.30 -9.66
CA PHE A 105 -11.74 1.88 -10.68
C PHE A 105 -11.89 3.40 -10.83
N GLN A 106 -13.13 3.87 -10.90
CA GLN A 106 -13.39 5.30 -11.15
C GLN A 106 -12.91 6.15 -9.97
N VAL A 107 -13.07 5.63 -8.77
CA VAL A 107 -12.64 6.33 -7.56
C VAL A 107 -11.12 6.28 -7.42
N THR A 108 -10.49 5.14 -7.72
CA THR A 108 -9.01 5.01 -7.75
C THR A 108 -8.41 5.97 -8.76
N GLU A 109 -8.95 6.03 -9.98
CA GLU A 109 -8.48 6.97 -11.01
C GLU A 109 -8.52 8.42 -10.52
N ARG A 110 -9.65 8.83 -9.91
CA ARG A 110 -9.80 10.20 -9.37
C ARG A 110 -8.84 10.48 -8.21
N MET A 111 -8.61 9.50 -7.36
CA MET A 111 -7.63 9.59 -6.27
C MET A 111 -6.22 9.79 -6.82
N LEU A 112 -5.81 8.96 -7.78
CA LEU A 112 -4.50 9.06 -8.43
C LEU A 112 -4.34 10.38 -9.19
N GLN A 113 -5.37 10.84 -9.92
CA GLN A 113 -5.36 12.16 -10.56
C GLN A 113 -5.13 13.29 -9.56
N HIS A 114 -5.80 13.22 -8.40
CA HIS A 114 -5.61 14.20 -7.33
C HIS A 114 -4.18 14.18 -6.80
N PHE A 115 -3.63 13.00 -6.50
CA PHE A 115 -2.28 12.86 -5.97
C PHE A 115 -1.20 13.25 -6.97
N ILE A 116 -1.29 12.82 -8.23
CA ILE A 116 -0.36 13.22 -9.29
C ILE A 116 -0.39 14.75 -9.50
N LYS A 117 -1.59 15.36 -9.46
CA LYS A 117 -1.71 16.82 -9.53
C LYS A 117 -1.07 17.50 -8.33
N LYS A 118 -1.30 17.00 -7.11
CA LYS A 118 -0.75 17.55 -5.87
C LYS A 118 0.78 17.53 -5.87
N VAL A 119 1.37 16.44 -6.34
CA VAL A 119 2.84 16.31 -6.46
C VAL A 119 3.44 17.30 -7.48
N HIS A 120 2.65 17.74 -8.46
CA HIS A 120 3.08 18.69 -9.51
C HIS A 120 2.40 20.06 -9.38
N GLU A 121 1.99 20.49 -8.19
CA GLU A 121 1.26 21.75 -7.98
C GLU A 121 2.00 22.98 -8.53
N ASN A 122 3.33 22.97 -8.49
CA ASN A 122 4.17 24.05 -9.01
C ASN A 122 4.41 23.99 -10.53
N SER A 123 3.84 23.02 -11.24
CA SER A 123 4.02 22.88 -12.68
C SER A 123 2.97 23.69 -13.43
N PHE A 124 3.42 24.63 -14.30
CA PHE A 124 2.53 25.37 -15.21
C PHE A 124 1.91 24.52 -16.29
N ILE A 125 2.45 23.31 -16.54
CA ILE A 125 2.01 22.39 -17.59
C ILE A 125 1.39 21.16 -16.91
N ARG A 126 0.29 20.65 -17.49
CA ARG A 126 -0.34 19.41 -17.02
C ARG A 126 0.70 18.28 -17.01
N PRO A 127 0.96 17.64 -15.86
CA PRO A 127 1.98 16.61 -15.75
C PRO A 127 1.64 15.39 -16.60
N SER A 128 2.68 14.72 -17.09
CA SER A 128 2.58 13.44 -17.81
C SER A 128 3.81 12.59 -17.47
N PRO A 129 3.94 12.12 -16.21
CA PRO A 129 5.10 11.40 -15.72
C PRO A 129 5.20 9.99 -16.29
N ARG A 130 6.41 9.40 -16.27
CA ARG A 130 6.63 7.97 -16.25
C ARG A 130 6.40 7.52 -14.81
N VAL A 131 5.67 6.42 -14.62
CA VAL A 131 5.28 5.95 -13.29
C VAL A 131 5.67 4.48 -13.12
N LEU A 132 6.40 4.18 -12.06
CA LEU A 132 6.61 2.82 -11.56
C LEU A 132 5.61 2.57 -10.43
N VAL A 133 4.81 1.50 -10.52
CA VAL A 133 3.81 1.16 -9.52
C VAL A 133 4.17 -0.16 -8.84
N CYS A 134 4.16 -0.17 -7.52
CA CYS A 134 4.32 -1.38 -6.72
C CYS A 134 3.00 -2.16 -6.72
N VAL A 135 3.09 -3.48 -6.93
CA VAL A 135 1.94 -4.39 -7.00
C VAL A 135 2.18 -5.64 -6.16
N PRO A 136 1.15 -6.23 -5.55
CA PRO A 136 1.28 -7.49 -4.82
C PRO A 136 1.85 -8.61 -5.70
N CYS A 137 2.69 -9.50 -5.12
CA CYS A 137 3.39 -10.55 -5.87
C CYS A 137 2.45 -11.54 -6.55
N GLN A 138 1.27 -11.81 -5.99
CA GLN A 138 0.26 -12.72 -6.56
C GLN A 138 -0.86 -11.99 -7.30
N SER A 139 -0.66 -10.73 -7.70
CA SER A 139 -1.63 -10.00 -8.51
C SER A 139 -1.82 -10.67 -9.87
N THR A 140 -3.08 -10.87 -10.27
CA THR A 140 -3.45 -11.45 -11.56
C THR A 140 -3.16 -10.48 -12.71
N GLU A 141 -3.03 -10.98 -13.95
CA GLU A 141 -2.88 -10.14 -15.14
C GLU A 141 -4.02 -9.13 -15.30
N VAL A 142 -5.23 -9.49 -14.88
CA VAL A 142 -6.39 -8.58 -14.91
C VAL A 142 -6.20 -7.43 -13.91
N GLU A 143 -5.75 -7.72 -12.71
CA GLU A 143 -5.47 -6.72 -11.68
C GLU A 143 -4.29 -5.82 -12.08
N ARG A 144 -3.18 -6.39 -12.60
CA ARG A 144 -2.03 -5.64 -13.12
C ARG A 144 -2.44 -4.69 -14.25
N ARG A 145 -3.23 -5.19 -15.20
CA ARG A 145 -3.80 -4.37 -16.27
C ARG A 145 -4.69 -3.27 -15.76
N ALA A 146 -5.51 -3.56 -14.77
CA ALA A 146 -6.40 -2.63 -14.14
C ALA A 146 -5.67 -1.45 -13.48
N ILE A 147 -4.60 -1.74 -12.74
CA ILE A 147 -3.72 -0.75 -12.12
C ILE A 147 -3.07 0.11 -13.22
N ARG A 148 -2.50 -0.51 -14.25
CA ARG A 148 -1.86 0.20 -15.37
C ARG A 148 -2.83 1.15 -16.08
N GLU A 149 -4.04 0.69 -16.40
CA GLU A 149 -5.08 1.50 -17.03
C GLU A 149 -5.52 2.68 -16.14
N SER A 150 -5.68 2.46 -14.82
CA SER A 150 -6.05 3.52 -13.87
C SER A 150 -4.98 4.63 -13.81
N VAL A 151 -3.70 4.26 -13.78
CA VAL A 151 -2.58 5.21 -13.71
C VAL A 151 -2.41 5.96 -15.03
N ILE A 152 -2.57 5.28 -16.19
CA ILE A 152 -2.58 5.94 -17.52
C ILE A 152 -3.73 6.95 -17.62
N SER A 153 -4.94 6.55 -17.17
CA SER A 153 -6.13 7.43 -17.15
C SER A 153 -5.94 8.61 -16.21
N ALA A 154 -5.19 8.43 -15.12
CA ALA A 154 -4.82 9.50 -14.21
C ALA A 154 -3.84 10.52 -14.81
N GLY A 155 -3.17 10.19 -15.93
CA GLY A 155 -2.35 11.14 -16.72
C GLY A 155 -0.91 10.71 -16.95
N ALA A 156 -0.50 9.52 -16.49
CA ALA A 156 0.82 8.97 -16.79
C ALA A 156 1.02 8.78 -18.31
N ARG A 157 2.28 8.96 -18.79
CA ARG A 157 2.67 8.68 -20.19
C ARG A 157 3.10 7.23 -20.40
N ASP A 158 3.71 6.66 -19.38
CA ASP A 158 4.23 5.29 -19.35
C ASP A 158 4.07 4.73 -17.93
N VAL A 159 3.73 3.45 -17.83
CA VAL A 159 3.51 2.77 -16.55
C VAL A 159 4.21 1.44 -16.56
N ARG A 160 5.09 1.23 -15.59
CA ARG A 160 5.76 -0.03 -15.31
C ARG A 160 5.37 -0.54 -13.93
N LEU A 161 5.50 -1.83 -13.71
CA LEU A 161 5.13 -2.50 -12.47
C LEU A 161 6.35 -3.17 -11.86
N ILE A 162 6.45 -3.11 -10.54
CA ILE A 162 7.41 -3.86 -9.72
C ILE A 162 6.65 -4.56 -8.60
N GLU A 163 7.07 -5.76 -8.24
CA GLU A 163 6.44 -6.49 -7.13
C GLU A 163 6.78 -5.85 -5.78
N GLU A 164 5.77 -5.70 -4.91
CA GLU A 164 5.91 -5.09 -3.58
C GLU A 164 7.05 -5.69 -2.76
N PRO A 165 7.21 -7.03 -2.64
CA PRO A 165 8.30 -7.59 -1.84
C PRO A 165 9.69 -7.28 -2.41
N MET A 166 9.86 -7.18 -3.74
CA MET A 166 11.11 -6.74 -4.35
C MET A 166 11.39 -5.27 -4.00
N ALA A 167 10.39 -4.41 -4.16
CA ALA A 167 10.51 -3.01 -3.77
C ALA A 167 10.79 -2.87 -2.26
N ALA A 168 10.10 -3.62 -1.40
CA ALA A 168 10.33 -3.63 0.05
C ALA A 168 11.78 -3.99 0.40
N ALA A 169 12.32 -5.04 -0.22
CA ALA A 169 13.69 -5.49 0.01
C ALA A 169 14.74 -4.46 -0.44
N ILE A 170 14.56 -3.86 -1.64
CA ILE A 170 15.42 -2.77 -2.13
C ILE A 170 15.36 -1.57 -1.18
N GLY A 171 14.14 -1.23 -0.72
CA GLY A 171 13.93 -0.11 0.22
C GLY A 171 14.50 -0.33 1.60
N ALA A 172 14.51 -1.58 2.08
CA ALA A 172 15.17 -2.00 3.31
C ALA A 172 16.71 -2.09 3.18
N GLY A 173 17.26 -1.95 1.95
CA GLY A 173 18.70 -2.02 1.69
C GLY A 173 19.24 -3.43 1.67
N LEU A 174 18.40 -4.43 1.40
CA LEU A 174 18.81 -5.83 1.32
C LEU A 174 19.62 -6.10 0.02
N PRO A 175 20.60 -7.02 0.05
CA PRO A 175 21.49 -7.28 -1.09
C PRO A 175 20.82 -8.20 -2.13
N VAL A 176 19.68 -7.78 -2.69
CA VAL A 176 18.87 -8.58 -3.62
C VAL A 176 19.60 -8.97 -4.91
N HIS A 177 20.67 -8.26 -5.29
CA HIS A 177 21.47 -8.50 -6.49
C HIS A 177 22.51 -9.62 -6.31
N GLU A 178 22.82 -10.01 -5.08
CA GLU A 178 23.79 -11.04 -4.77
C GLU A 178 23.18 -12.45 -4.89
N ALA A 179 24.06 -13.47 -5.05
CA ALA A 179 23.67 -14.87 -5.11
C ALA A 179 23.47 -15.47 -3.69
N ILE A 180 22.70 -14.78 -2.85
CA ILE A 180 22.36 -15.17 -1.48
C ILE A 180 20.84 -15.09 -1.26
N GLY A 181 20.32 -15.96 -0.40
CA GLY A 181 18.91 -15.96 -0.02
C GLY A 181 18.58 -14.81 0.93
N THR A 182 17.65 -13.96 0.53
CA THR A 182 17.13 -12.84 1.35
C THR A 182 15.65 -13.00 1.53
N MET A 183 15.14 -12.91 2.76
CA MET A 183 13.70 -13.03 3.04
C MET A 183 13.12 -11.73 3.57
N VAL A 184 12.05 -11.28 2.95
CA VAL A 184 11.28 -10.10 3.36
C VAL A 184 9.83 -10.49 3.66
N VAL A 185 9.27 -9.87 4.71
CA VAL A 185 7.86 -9.98 5.08
C VAL A 185 7.30 -8.56 5.19
N ASP A 186 6.54 -8.17 4.18
CA ASP A 186 5.91 -6.86 4.11
C ASP A 186 4.47 -6.94 4.59
N ILE A 187 4.18 -6.31 5.73
CA ILE A 187 2.85 -6.34 6.37
C ILE A 187 2.17 -5.00 6.13
N GLY A 188 1.35 -4.96 5.08
CA GLY A 188 0.60 -3.78 4.68
C GLY A 188 -0.71 -3.58 5.48
N GLY A 189 -1.59 -2.73 4.92
CA GLY A 189 -2.93 -2.53 5.47
C GLY A 189 -3.88 -3.70 5.17
N GLY A 190 -3.89 -4.17 3.91
CA GLY A 190 -4.80 -5.22 3.45
C GLY A 190 -4.16 -6.58 3.26
N THR A 191 -2.86 -6.63 2.97
CA THR A 191 -2.11 -7.85 2.64
C THR A 191 -0.83 -7.96 3.44
N THR A 192 -0.31 -9.18 3.52
CA THR A 192 1.08 -9.49 3.90
C THR A 192 1.74 -10.22 2.74
N GLU A 193 2.80 -9.62 2.22
CA GLU A 193 3.63 -10.17 1.15
C GLU A 193 4.89 -10.80 1.75
N ILE A 194 5.13 -12.07 1.45
CA ILE A 194 6.28 -12.82 1.97
C ILE A 194 7.06 -13.32 0.78
N ALA A 195 8.34 -13.01 0.68
CA ALA A 195 9.16 -13.44 -0.44
C ALA A 195 10.58 -13.80 -0.05
N VAL A 196 11.13 -14.78 -0.75
CA VAL A 196 12.55 -15.09 -0.82
C VAL A 196 13.08 -14.59 -2.15
N LEU A 197 14.14 -13.80 -2.08
CA LEU A 197 14.76 -13.08 -3.19
C LEU A 197 16.22 -13.49 -3.32
N SER A 198 16.71 -13.57 -4.56
CA SER A 198 18.12 -13.78 -4.89
C SER A 198 18.36 -13.35 -6.34
N LEU A 199 19.54 -12.83 -6.67
CA LEU A 199 19.96 -12.45 -8.03
C LEU A 199 18.93 -11.57 -8.76
N ASN A 200 18.39 -10.57 -8.06
CA ASN A 200 17.35 -9.64 -8.53
C ASN A 200 16.01 -10.32 -8.92
N GLY A 201 15.81 -11.56 -8.52
CA GLY A 201 14.60 -12.33 -8.81
C GLY A 201 13.84 -12.76 -7.57
N VAL A 202 12.54 -12.98 -7.72
CA VAL A 202 11.71 -13.62 -6.71
C VAL A 202 11.83 -15.14 -6.90
N VAL A 203 12.41 -15.83 -5.91
CA VAL A 203 12.57 -17.29 -5.94
C VAL A 203 11.27 -17.98 -5.55
N TYR A 204 10.66 -17.52 -4.47
CA TYR A 204 9.36 -17.95 -4.02
C TYR A 204 8.66 -16.81 -3.29
N ALA A 205 7.36 -16.68 -3.51
CA ALA A 205 6.57 -15.67 -2.80
C ALA A 205 5.16 -16.16 -2.50
N GLN A 206 4.60 -15.63 -1.42
CA GLN A 206 3.21 -15.86 -1.03
C GLN A 206 2.60 -14.55 -0.55
N SER A 207 1.35 -14.30 -0.96
CA SER A 207 0.52 -13.21 -0.48
C SER A 207 -0.62 -13.77 0.37
N VAL A 208 -0.88 -13.15 1.52
CA VAL A 208 -2.06 -13.45 2.34
C VAL A 208 -2.86 -12.18 2.59
N ARG A 209 -4.20 -12.29 2.52
CA ARG A 209 -5.12 -11.15 2.73
C ARG A 209 -5.35 -10.88 4.22
N VAL A 210 -4.24 -10.71 4.93
CA VAL A 210 -4.18 -10.36 6.34
C VAL A 210 -3.17 -9.25 6.50
N GLY A 211 -3.58 -8.16 7.14
CA GLY A 211 -2.76 -6.99 7.42
C GLY A 211 -3.41 -6.14 8.49
N GLY A 212 -3.06 -4.85 8.54
CA GLY A 212 -3.55 -3.92 9.55
C GLY A 212 -5.06 -3.81 9.67
N ASP A 213 -5.79 -3.92 8.55
CA ASP A 213 -7.26 -3.85 8.53
C ASP A 213 -7.88 -5.09 9.21
N ARG A 214 -7.28 -6.27 9.03
CA ARG A 214 -7.73 -7.50 9.73
C ARG A 214 -7.47 -7.43 11.23
N PHE A 215 -6.39 -6.77 11.64
CA PHE A 215 -6.15 -6.52 13.07
C PHE A 215 -7.24 -5.60 13.64
N ASP A 216 -7.64 -4.55 12.93
CA ASP A 216 -8.72 -3.64 13.36
C ASP A 216 -10.08 -4.34 13.41
N GLU A 217 -10.40 -5.20 12.43
CA GLU A 217 -11.61 -6.03 12.42
C GLU A 217 -11.64 -7.01 13.62
N ALA A 218 -10.51 -7.65 13.93
CA ALA A 218 -10.37 -8.57 15.05
C ALA A 218 -10.59 -7.85 16.41
N ILE A 219 -9.99 -6.66 16.58
CA ILE A 219 -10.20 -5.82 17.77
C ILE A 219 -11.68 -5.40 17.89
N THR A 220 -12.29 -4.96 16.80
CA THR A 220 -13.71 -4.57 16.79
C THR A 220 -14.62 -5.74 17.19
N SER A 221 -14.32 -6.94 16.67
CA SER A 221 -15.05 -8.16 16.98
C SER A 221 -14.86 -8.59 18.43
N TYR A 222 -13.64 -8.46 18.97
CA TYR A 222 -13.32 -8.74 20.37
C TYR A 222 -14.10 -7.81 21.31
N VAL A 223 -14.04 -6.49 21.06
CA VAL A 223 -14.76 -5.50 21.87
C VAL A 223 -16.27 -5.74 21.83
N ARG A 224 -16.80 -6.09 20.65
CA ARG A 224 -18.22 -6.44 20.54
C ARG A 224 -18.61 -7.63 21.41
N ARG A 225 -17.77 -8.67 21.41
CA ARG A 225 -18.03 -9.92 22.15
C ARG A 225 -17.85 -9.76 23.65
N THR A 226 -16.78 -9.10 24.11
CA THR A 226 -16.39 -9.03 25.51
C THR A 226 -17.01 -7.84 26.24
N GLN A 227 -17.09 -6.68 25.59
CA GLN A 227 -17.58 -5.44 26.18
C GLN A 227 -19.04 -5.12 25.81
N GLY A 228 -19.68 -5.91 24.94
CA GLY A 228 -21.02 -5.64 24.44
C GLY A 228 -21.18 -4.26 23.78
N SER A 229 -20.10 -3.74 23.21
CA SER A 229 -20.02 -2.37 22.69
C SER A 229 -19.54 -2.34 21.24
N LEU A 230 -20.05 -1.40 20.46
CA LEU A 230 -19.58 -1.12 19.10
C LEU A 230 -18.59 0.05 19.13
N ILE A 231 -17.45 -0.15 18.47
CA ILE A 231 -16.46 0.88 18.17
C ILE A 231 -16.33 1.05 16.66
N GLY A 232 -15.87 2.22 16.20
CA GLY A 232 -15.57 2.47 14.78
C GLY A 232 -14.14 2.14 14.43
N ASP A 233 -13.86 2.04 13.11
CA ASP A 233 -12.54 1.68 12.56
C ASP A 233 -11.41 2.55 13.09
N ALA A 234 -11.61 3.87 13.16
CA ALA A 234 -10.60 4.79 13.70
C ALA A 234 -10.28 4.54 15.19
N THR A 235 -11.25 4.02 15.95
CA THR A 235 -11.03 3.65 17.36
C THR A 235 -10.27 2.33 17.44
N ALA A 236 -10.59 1.35 16.60
CA ALA A 236 -9.87 0.08 16.52
C ALA A 236 -8.40 0.29 16.09
N GLU A 237 -8.17 1.12 15.04
CA GLU A 237 -6.82 1.50 14.62
C GLU A 237 -6.03 2.15 15.76
N ARG A 238 -6.64 3.06 16.52
CA ARG A 238 -6.00 3.69 17.69
C ARG A 238 -5.66 2.67 18.78
N ILE A 239 -6.57 1.74 19.10
CA ILE A 239 -6.32 0.67 20.10
C ILE A 239 -5.13 -0.18 19.63
N LYS A 240 -5.10 -0.61 18.38
CA LYS A 240 -3.99 -1.35 17.79
C LYS A 240 -2.66 -0.64 17.97
N GLN A 241 -2.62 0.66 17.65
CA GLN A 241 -1.38 1.46 17.67
C GLN A 241 -0.88 1.73 19.11
N GLU A 242 -1.78 2.00 20.06
CA GLU A 242 -1.40 2.39 21.43
C GLU A 242 -1.11 1.19 22.34
N VAL A 243 -1.94 0.13 22.26
CA VAL A 243 -1.86 -1.01 23.19
C VAL A 243 -1.73 -2.37 22.51
N GLY A 244 -1.76 -2.43 21.15
CA GLY A 244 -1.58 -3.68 20.41
C GLY A 244 -0.22 -4.31 20.68
N MET A 245 -0.19 -5.64 20.81
CA MET A 245 1.02 -6.44 20.87
C MET A 245 0.80 -7.83 20.27
N ALA A 246 1.87 -8.43 19.73
CA ALA A 246 1.83 -9.73 19.09
C ALA A 246 2.34 -10.89 19.97
N PHE A 247 3.11 -10.60 21.01
CA PHE A 247 3.70 -11.60 21.90
C PHE A 247 3.67 -11.09 23.35
N PRO A 248 3.50 -11.98 24.36
CA PRO A 248 3.46 -11.57 25.75
C PRO A 248 4.73 -10.84 26.19
N CYS A 249 4.56 -9.69 26.83
CA CYS A 249 5.65 -8.93 27.42
C CYS A 249 5.26 -8.35 28.78
N SER A 250 6.26 -7.87 29.55
CA SER A 250 6.04 -7.27 30.86
C SER A 250 5.45 -5.85 30.81
N ASP A 251 5.58 -5.15 29.68
CA ASP A 251 5.02 -3.80 29.44
C ASP A 251 3.56 -3.89 28.99
N VAL A 252 2.66 -4.14 29.95
CA VAL A 252 1.21 -4.15 29.70
C VAL A 252 0.69 -2.72 29.74
N ARG A 253 0.15 -2.25 28.62
CA ARG A 253 -0.43 -0.90 28.48
C ARG A 253 -1.94 -0.96 28.54
N GLU A 254 -2.54 0.15 28.97
CA GLU A 254 -4.00 0.31 29.05
C GLU A 254 -4.45 1.52 28.22
N ILE A 255 -5.70 1.44 27.74
CA ILE A 255 -6.33 2.49 26.97
C ILE A 255 -7.80 2.64 27.32
N ASP A 256 -8.23 3.87 27.56
CA ASP A 256 -9.65 4.19 27.73
C ASP A 256 -10.33 4.37 26.38
N VAL A 257 -11.43 3.64 26.20
CA VAL A 257 -12.20 3.57 24.96
C VAL A 257 -13.64 3.97 25.23
N ARG A 258 -14.24 4.66 24.24
CA ARG A 258 -15.68 4.90 24.21
C ARG A 258 -16.31 4.16 23.06
N GLY A 259 -17.34 3.37 23.35
CA GLY A 259 -18.15 2.66 22.38
C GLY A 259 -19.63 2.88 22.62
N ARG A 260 -20.46 2.45 21.68
CA ARG A 260 -21.91 2.41 21.86
C ARG A 260 -22.33 1.07 22.43
N ASN A 261 -22.89 1.07 23.65
CA ASN A 261 -23.47 -0.13 24.26
C ASN A 261 -24.57 -0.72 23.38
N LEU A 262 -24.48 -2.02 23.08
CA LEU A 262 -25.43 -2.69 22.20
C LEU A 262 -26.82 -2.90 22.81
N SER A 263 -26.90 -3.09 24.11
CA SER A 263 -28.18 -3.33 24.80
C SER A 263 -28.97 -2.05 25.06
N GLU A 264 -28.26 -0.95 25.40
CA GLU A 264 -28.90 0.30 25.82
C GLU A 264 -28.86 1.38 24.70
N GLY A 265 -27.99 1.20 23.68
CA GLY A 265 -27.85 2.15 22.59
C GLY A 265 -27.09 3.44 22.93
N VAL A 266 -26.67 3.61 24.20
CA VAL A 266 -25.99 4.81 24.68
C VAL A 266 -24.47 4.67 24.67
N PRO A 267 -23.70 5.78 24.66
CA PRO A 267 -22.25 5.75 24.80
C PRO A 267 -21.84 5.19 26.15
N ARG A 268 -20.83 4.28 26.16
CA ARG A 268 -20.21 3.71 27.36
C ARG A 268 -18.69 3.81 27.25
N SER A 269 -18.03 4.14 28.36
CA SER A 269 -16.57 4.06 28.49
C SER A 269 -16.15 2.76 29.15
N PHE A 270 -15.03 2.20 28.71
CA PHE A 270 -14.39 1.01 29.28
C PHE A 270 -12.90 1.06 28.99
N THR A 271 -12.11 0.34 29.78
CA THR A 271 -10.65 0.23 29.60
C THR A 271 -10.31 -1.11 28.98
N LEU A 272 -9.34 -1.13 28.08
CA LEU A 272 -8.74 -2.32 27.47
C LEU A 272 -7.25 -2.33 27.76
N ASN A 273 -6.66 -3.51 27.84
CA ASN A 273 -5.22 -3.68 28.03
C ASN A 273 -4.56 -4.51 26.92
N SER A 274 -3.22 -4.50 26.88
CA SER A 274 -2.45 -5.18 25.84
C SER A 274 -2.71 -6.70 25.77
N ASN A 275 -2.98 -7.36 26.90
CA ASN A 275 -3.24 -8.81 26.90
C ASN A 275 -4.59 -9.14 26.24
N GLU A 276 -5.61 -8.31 26.43
CA GLU A 276 -6.90 -8.46 25.77
C GLU A 276 -6.76 -8.27 24.26
N ILE A 277 -5.92 -7.33 23.83
CA ILE A 277 -5.68 -7.10 22.41
C ILE A 277 -4.81 -8.22 21.80
N LEU A 278 -3.84 -8.75 22.55
CA LEU A 278 -3.11 -9.95 22.13
C LEU A 278 -4.07 -11.14 21.87
N GLU A 279 -5.04 -11.37 22.77
CA GLU A 279 -6.07 -12.40 22.60
C GLU A 279 -6.89 -12.14 21.31
N ALA A 280 -7.28 -10.88 21.07
CA ALA A 280 -8.02 -10.51 19.88
C ALA A 280 -7.26 -10.78 18.58
N LEU A 281 -5.93 -10.59 18.60
CA LEU A 281 -5.06 -10.68 17.41
C LEU A 281 -4.51 -12.09 17.13
N GLN A 282 -4.76 -13.10 17.98
CA GLN A 282 -4.21 -14.44 17.83
C GLN A 282 -4.49 -15.07 16.47
N GLU A 283 -5.73 -14.97 15.96
CA GLU A 283 -6.12 -15.57 14.68
C GLU A 283 -5.35 -14.94 13.51
N PRO A 284 -5.41 -13.62 13.26
CA PRO A 284 -4.69 -13.03 12.13
C PRO A 284 -3.16 -13.17 12.24
N LEU A 285 -2.59 -13.12 13.44
CA LEU A 285 -1.15 -13.34 13.65
C LEU A 285 -0.74 -14.78 13.33
N SER A 286 -1.55 -15.76 13.70
CA SER A 286 -1.31 -17.17 13.36
C SER A 286 -1.29 -17.39 11.84
N VAL A 287 -2.18 -16.74 11.08
CA VAL A 287 -2.20 -16.84 9.61
C VAL A 287 -0.89 -16.31 9.02
N ILE A 288 -0.39 -15.16 9.49
CA ILE A 288 0.89 -14.61 9.04
C ILE A 288 2.04 -15.57 9.37
N ALA A 289 2.12 -16.06 10.62
CA ALA A 289 3.18 -16.97 11.03
C ALA A 289 3.19 -18.28 10.22
N GLN A 290 2.01 -18.84 9.93
CA GLN A 290 1.89 -20.04 9.09
C GLN A 290 2.33 -19.76 7.64
N ALA A 291 1.98 -18.60 7.08
CA ALA A 291 2.41 -18.22 5.74
C ALA A 291 3.93 -18.06 5.65
N VAL A 292 4.56 -17.45 6.65
CA VAL A 292 6.04 -17.35 6.74
C VAL A 292 6.69 -18.73 6.76
N LYS A 293 6.18 -19.66 7.57
CA LYS A 293 6.66 -21.06 7.61
C LYS A 293 6.48 -21.74 6.25
N GLY A 294 5.31 -21.56 5.60
CA GLY A 294 5.03 -22.15 4.30
C GLY A 294 5.98 -21.67 3.20
N VAL A 295 6.41 -20.40 3.24
CA VAL A 295 7.42 -19.89 2.32
C VAL A 295 8.79 -20.52 2.60
N LEU A 296 9.19 -20.63 3.88
CA LEU A 296 10.45 -21.28 4.25
C LEU A 296 10.50 -22.75 3.82
N GLU A 297 9.40 -23.49 3.94
CA GLU A 297 9.31 -24.91 3.50
C GLU A 297 9.48 -25.07 1.99
N GLN A 298 9.14 -24.06 1.19
CA GLN A 298 9.29 -24.08 -0.27
C GLN A 298 10.62 -23.48 -0.73
N THR A 299 11.43 -22.95 0.19
CA THR A 299 12.70 -22.31 -0.12
C THR A 299 13.77 -23.36 -0.42
N PRO A 300 14.57 -23.23 -1.51
CA PRO A 300 15.70 -24.10 -1.76
C PRO A 300 16.69 -24.16 -0.58
N PRO A 301 17.30 -25.33 -0.29
CA PRO A 301 18.13 -25.52 0.91
C PRO A 301 19.28 -24.54 1.07
N GLU A 302 19.96 -24.16 -0.04
CA GLU A 302 21.07 -23.23 -0.02
C GLU A 302 20.60 -21.84 0.42
N LEU A 303 19.49 -21.35 -0.14
CA LEU A 303 18.91 -20.06 0.23
C LEU A 303 18.29 -20.08 1.63
N ALA A 304 17.75 -21.21 2.06
CA ALA A 304 17.27 -21.40 3.42
C ALA A 304 18.41 -21.33 4.45
N SER A 305 19.62 -21.82 4.10
CA SER A 305 20.81 -21.69 4.91
C SER A 305 21.24 -20.22 5.07
N ASP A 306 21.23 -19.46 3.97
CA ASP A 306 21.54 -18.02 4.00
C ASP A 306 20.56 -17.26 4.90
N ILE A 307 19.26 -17.58 4.79
CA ILE A 307 18.20 -16.97 5.61
C ILE A 307 18.35 -17.38 7.09
N ALA A 308 18.83 -18.60 7.39
CA ALA A 308 19.06 -19.01 8.76
C ALA A 308 20.17 -18.18 9.44
N GLU A 309 21.15 -17.69 8.67
CA GLU A 309 22.22 -16.82 9.17
C GLU A 309 21.81 -15.35 9.20
N SER A 310 21.21 -14.84 8.11
CA SER A 310 20.85 -13.43 7.94
C SER A 310 19.52 -13.04 8.62
N GLY A 311 18.63 -14.01 8.81
CA GLY A 311 17.29 -13.80 9.33
C GLY A 311 16.31 -13.31 8.26
N LEU A 312 15.11 -12.94 8.72
CA LEU A 312 14.07 -12.32 7.90
C LEU A 312 13.84 -10.87 8.29
N VAL A 313 13.47 -10.04 7.32
CA VAL A 313 13.28 -8.60 7.52
C VAL A 313 11.81 -8.24 7.40
N LEU A 314 11.28 -7.56 8.42
CA LEU A 314 9.92 -7.07 8.47
C LEU A 314 9.83 -5.66 7.89
N THR A 315 8.88 -5.44 6.99
CA THR A 315 8.55 -4.13 6.41
C THR A 315 7.04 -3.87 6.49
N GLY A 316 6.61 -2.69 6.03
CA GLY A 316 5.21 -2.29 6.07
C GLY A 316 4.73 -1.79 7.44
N GLY A 317 3.55 -1.18 7.45
CA GLY A 317 2.99 -0.57 8.67
C GLY A 317 2.57 -1.57 9.75
N GLY A 318 2.21 -2.79 9.35
CA GLY A 318 1.85 -3.86 10.28
C GLY A 318 3.04 -4.39 11.09
N SER A 319 4.27 -4.25 10.58
CA SER A 319 5.51 -4.62 11.29
C SER A 319 5.77 -3.79 12.54
N LEU A 320 5.09 -2.64 12.67
CA LEU A 320 5.17 -1.79 13.87
C LEU A 320 4.33 -2.31 15.05
N LEU A 321 3.57 -3.41 14.87
CA LEU A 321 2.88 -4.05 15.99
C LEU A 321 3.92 -4.57 16.99
N ARG A 322 3.78 -4.15 18.22
CA ARG A 322 4.77 -4.47 19.27
C ARG A 322 4.98 -5.98 19.42
N GLU A 323 6.23 -6.38 19.61
CA GLU A 323 6.66 -7.77 19.85
C GLU A 323 6.37 -8.72 18.66
N LEU A 324 6.10 -8.21 17.46
CA LEU A 324 5.83 -9.05 16.30
C LEU A 324 7.08 -9.81 15.86
N GLU A 325 8.24 -9.17 15.95
CA GLU A 325 9.53 -9.80 15.69
C GLU A 325 9.80 -10.98 16.64
N ARG A 326 9.38 -10.88 17.91
CA ARG A 326 9.51 -11.98 18.88
C ARG A 326 8.56 -13.13 18.57
N LEU A 327 7.33 -12.81 18.17
CA LEU A 327 6.38 -13.84 17.75
C LEU A 327 6.96 -14.65 16.59
N LEU A 328 7.37 -13.96 15.50
CA LEU A 328 7.86 -14.63 14.30
C LEU A 328 9.19 -15.36 14.57
N SER A 329 10.09 -14.80 15.38
CA SER A 329 11.31 -15.50 15.80
C SER A 329 11.01 -16.76 16.61
N SER A 330 10.04 -16.71 17.52
CA SER A 330 9.60 -17.89 18.30
C SER A 330 8.97 -18.97 17.42
N GLU A 331 8.22 -18.56 16.38
CA GLU A 331 7.51 -19.45 15.48
C GLU A 331 8.41 -20.10 14.41
N THR A 332 9.45 -19.40 13.97
CA THR A 332 10.33 -19.83 12.88
C THR A 332 11.70 -20.33 13.36
N GLY A 333 12.13 -19.94 14.55
CA GLY A 333 13.47 -20.19 15.04
C GLY A 333 14.54 -19.31 14.41
N LEU A 334 14.17 -18.32 13.58
CA LEU A 334 15.06 -17.44 12.84
C LEU A 334 15.24 -16.08 13.53
N PRO A 335 16.37 -15.39 13.31
CA PRO A 335 16.48 -13.97 13.61
C PRO A 335 15.44 -13.16 12.83
N VAL A 336 14.80 -12.20 13.48
CA VAL A 336 13.79 -11.31 12.87
C VAL A 336 14.15 -9.87 13.15
N ILE A 337 14.24 -9.06 12.10
CA ILE A 337 14.65 -7.66 12.18
C ILE A 337 13.55 -6.78 11.56
N VAL A 338 13.13 -5.74 12.27
CA VAL A 338 12.27 -4.71 11.69
C VAL A 338 13.14 -3.71 10.92
N ALA A 339 12.80 -3.46 9.66
CA ALA A 339 13.53 -2.52 8.83
C ALA A 339 13.46 -1.09 9.40
N GLU A 340 14.47 -0.28 9.07
CA GLU A 340 14.41 1.15 9.36
C GLU A 340 13.30 1.80 8.53
N ASP A 341 12.42 2.56 9.20
CA ASP A 341 11.28 3.24 8.57
C ASP A 341 10.39 2.26 7.74
N PRO A 342 9.87 1.19 8.35
CA PRO A 342 9.25 0.09 7.61
C PRO A 342 8.03 0.51 6.79
N LEU A 343 7.32 1.57 7.20
CA LEU A 343 6.19 2.16 6.46
C LEU A 343 6.57 2.66 5.06
N THR A 344 7.83 3.00 4.84
CA THR A 344 8.29 3.67 3.61
C THR A 344 9.16 2.78 2.74
N CYS A 345 9.45 1.54 3.17
CA CYS A 345 10.36 0.63 2.45
C CYS A 345 9.91 0.40 1.00
N VAL A 346 8.64 0.06 0.76
CA VAL A 346 8.11 -0.17 -0.59
C VAL A 346 8.29 1.08 -1.47
N ALA A 347 7.87 2.25 -0.98
CA ALA A 347 7.99 3.50 -1.73
C ALA A 347 9.44 3.91 -2.00
N ARG A 348 10.35 3.75 -1.01
CA ARG A 348 11.79 4.01 -1.19
C ARG A 348 12.43 3.05 -2.19
N GLY A 349 12.08 1.78 -2.11
CA GLY A 349 12.59 0.76 -3.02
C GLY A 349 12.11 0.96 -4.44
N GLY A 350 10.83 1.26 -4.63
CA GLY A 350 10.30 1.66 -5.93
C GLY A 350 10.98 2.92 -6.49
N GLY A 351 11.30 3.89 -5.62
CA GLY A 351 12.08 5.07 -5.99
C GLY A 351 13.50 4.73 -6.46
N ARG A 352 14.22 3.87 -5.71
CA ARG A 352 15.55 3.38 -6.11
C ARG A 352 15.51 2.58 -7.41
N ALA A 353 14.52 1.69 -7.56
CA ALA A 353 14.32 0.93 -8.80
C ALA A 353 14.05 1.86 -10.00
N LEU A 354 13.27 2.93 -9.81
CA LEU A 354 13.04 3.95 -10.83
C LEU A 354 14.32 4.68 -11.27
N GLU A 355 15.24 4.93 -10.34
CA GLU A 355 16.55 5.53 -10.61
C GLU A 355 17.45 4.59 -11.42
N LEU A 356 17.46 3.30 -11.10
CA LEU A 356 18.24 2.27 -11.81
C LEU A 356 17.70 1.98 -13.23
N MET A 357 16.43 2.21 -13.51
CA MET A 357 15.82 1.95 -14.83
C MET A 357 16.45 2.73 -15.99
N ASP A 358 17.15 3.82 -15.75
CA ASP A 358 17.81 4.62 -16.81
C ASP A 358 19.24 4.12 -17.11
N ASP A 359 19.85 3.36 -16.21
CA ASP A 359 21.12 2.68 -16.45
C ASP A 359 20.84 1.41 -17.26
N ARG A 360 21.16 1.48 -18.58
CA ARG A 360 20.85 0.42 -19.57
C ARG A 360 21.43 -0.97 -19.22
N ALA A 361 22.38 -1.04 -18.28
CA ALA A 361 22.94 -2.30 -17.79
C ALA A 361 22.05 -3.01 -16.76
N ASP A 362 21.20 -2.26 -16.01
CA ASP A 362 20.44 -2.79 -14.87
C ASP A 362 18.94 -2.92 -15.16
N SER A 363 18.43 -2.33 -16.25
CA SER A 363 16.99 -2.36 -16.57
C SER A 363 16.45 -3.74 -16.94
N ASP A 364 17.31 -4.64 -17.45
CA ASP A 364 16.94 -6.03 -17.78
C ASP A 364 17.11 -6.98 -16.58
N VAL A 365 17.70 -6.50 -15.48
CA VAL A 365 18.09 -7.30 -14.32
C VAL A 365 17.02 -7.27 -13.23
N LEU A 366 16.27 -6.17 -13.11
CA LEU A 366 15.12 -6.10 -12.22
C LEU A 366 13.88 -6.66 -12.93
N SER A 367 13.12 -7.54 -12.27
CA SER A 367 11.85 -8.09 -12.78
C SER A 367 10.76 -7.01 -12.91
N ILE A 368 11.06 -5.93 -13.66
CA ILE A 368 10.16 -4.81 -13.94
C ILE A 368 9.39 -5.13 -15.22
N GLN A 369 8.06 -5.19 -15.14
CA GLN A 369 7.14 -5.51 -16.24
C GLN A 369 6.48 -4.28 -16.84
#